data_65048dd416ce4460922ef1b66f43b7fc
#
_entry.id   65048dd416ce4460922ef1b66f43b7fc
#
_cell.length_a   1.000
_cell.length_b   1.000
_cell.length_c   1.000
_cell.angle_alpha   90.00
_cell.angle_beta   90.00
_cell.angle_gamma   90.00
#
_symmetry.space_group_name_H-M   'P 1'
#
loop_
_entity.id
_entity.type
_entity.pdbx_description
1 polymer ?
#
loop_
_entity_poly.entity_id
_entity_poly.type
_entity_poly.pdbx_seq_one_letter_code
_entity_poly.pdbx_strand_id
1 'polypeptide(L)'
;YELYQPYVDLLWHSNDKELNKSPMITGIHAFVVMLIGSWVATRSMRIRRRFGLQKTFLLSVLLQNLIFLPAAFFLHPAVVIIMLFRNAPKGLYMAPLSEAVNERISTNLRATYLSFQSLAGRLTFGVFLLAQSYTVGDGSTDWPSLSLIAKIFLGGGMMGWVLLLLTARFVEEKPPDS
;
A
#
# COMPACT_ATOMS: atom_id res chain seq x y z
N TYR A 1 0.80 -8.02 -2.86
CA TYR A 1 0.86 -9.49 -2.93
C TYR A 1 2.28 -9.99 -3.14
N GLU A 2 3.12 -9.25 -3.85
CA GLU A 2 4.31 -9.78 -4.49
C GLU A 2 5.56 -9.85 -3.62
N LEU A 3 5.69 -9.01 -2.62
CA LEU A 3 6.83 -9.06 -1.69
C LEU A 3 6.65 -10.07 -0.55
N TYR A 4 5.41 -10.42 -0.21
CA TYR A 4 5.12 -11.29 0.92
C TYR A 4 5.57 -12.74 0.68
N GLN A 5 5.20 -13.34 -0.46
CA GLN A 5 5.55 -14.73 -0.76
C GLN A 5 7.07 -14.92 -0.88
N PRO A 6 7.81 -14.11 -1.69
CA PRO A 6 9.26 -14.21 -1.73
C PRO A 6 9.92 -13.98 -0.37
N TYR A 7 9.37 -13.08 0.44
CA TYR A 7 9.91 -12.82 1.78
C TYR A 7 9.75 -14.03 2.71
N VAL A 8 8.57 -14.66 2.69
CA VAL A 8 8.29 -15.86 3.46
C VAL A 8 9.13 -17.03 2.97
N ASP A 9 9.27 -17.20 1.65
CA ASP A 9 10.09 -18.25 1.05
C ASP A 9 11.56 -18.14 1.49
N LEU A 10 12.12 -16.92 1.52
CA LEU A 10 13.49 -16.70 2.00
C LEU A 10 13.66 -17.01 3.49
N LEU A 11 12.68 -16.66 4.31
CA LEU A 11 12.72 -16.92 5.75
C LEU A 11 12.69 -18.42 6.09
N TRP A 12 11.91 -19.20 5.33
CA TRP A 12 11.67 -20.62 5.62
C TRP A 12 12.37 -21.59 4.67
N HIS A 13 13.26 -21.10 3.80
CA HIS A 13 13.98 -21.92 2.83
C HIS A 13 14.86 -23.01 3.44
N SER A 14 15.04 -22.99 4.78
CA SER A 14 15.93 -23.93 5.45
C SER A 14 15.27 -25.22 5.94
N ASN A 15 13.94 -25.30 6.18
CA ASN A 15 13.42 -26.48 6.85
C ASN A 15 12.11 -27.12 6.39
N ASP A 16 11.16 -26.41 5.74
CA ASP A 16 9.88 -27.04 5.36
C ASP A 16 9.26 -26.45 4.10
N LYS A 17 9.69 -26.99 2.95
CA LYS A 17 9.16 -26.59 1.64
C LYS A 17 7.65 -26.86 1.46
N GLU A 18 7.07 -27.73 2.25
CA GLU A 18 5.66 -28.11 2.10
C GLU A 18 4.69 -27.16 2.84
N LEU A 19 5.06 -26.62 3.99
CA LEU A 19 4.17 -25.78 4.79
C LEU A 19 3.87 -24.43 4.11
N ASN A 20 4.86 -23.84 3.43
CA ASN A 20 4.75 -22.53 2.78
C ASN A 20 3.92 -22.56 1.49
N LYS A 21 3.78 -23.73 0.86
CA LYS A 21 2.99 -23.91 -0.37
C LYS A 21 1.54 -24.30 -0.10
N SER A 22 1.13 -24.41 1.16
CA SER A 22 -0.25 -24.75 1.49
C SER A 22 -1.19 -23.60 1.10
N PRO A 23 -2.13 -23.79 0.18
CA PRO A 23 -3.15 -22.80 -0.16
C PRO A 23 -3.92 -22.31 1.06
N MET A 24 -4.02 -23.13 2.09
CA MET A 24 -4.70 -22.83 3.34
C MET A 24 -3.97 -21.71 4.11
N ILE A 25 -2.64 -21.78 4.25
CA ILE A 25 -1.86 -20.76 4.96
C ILE A 25 -1.94 -19.42 4.23
N THR A 26 -1.80 -19.45 2.91
CA THR A 26 -1.96 -18.26 2.08
C THR A 26 -3.38 -17.67 2.19
N GLY A 27 -4.38 -18.52 2.23
CA GLY A 27 -5.78 -18.12 2.41
C GLY A 27 -6.03 -17.47 3.77
N ILE A 28 -5.57 -18.09 4.85
CA ILE A 28 -5.67 -17.53 6.22
C ILE A 28 -4.96 -16.17 6.30
N HIS A 29 -3.74 -16.08 5.78
CA HIS A 29 -3.00 -14.82 5.75
C HIS A 29 -3.77 -13.73 4.99
N ALA A 30 -4.23 -14.03 3.77
CA ALA A 30 -5.01 -13.09 2.97
C ALA A 30 -6.29 -12.66 3.69
N PHE A 31 -6.99 -13.59 4.35
CA PHE A 31 -8.18 -13.31 5.14
C PHE A 31 -7.89 -12.33 6.28
N VAL A 32 -6.84 -12.56 7.08
CA VAL A 32 -6.45 -11.68 8.19
C VAL A 32 -6.08 -10.27 7.67
N VAL A 33 -5.31 -10.20 6.58
CA VAL A 33 -4.95 -8.91 5.94
C VAL A 33 -6.20 -8.14 5.48
N MET A 34 -7.18 -8.84 4.90
CA MET A 34 -8.45 -8.25 4.48
C MET A 34 -9.31 -7.79 5.67
N LEU A 35 -9.36 -8.57 6.74
CA LEU A 35 -10.05 -8.19 7.98
C LEU A 35 -9.48 -6.91 8.58
N ILE A 36 -8.15 -6.82 8.71
CA ILE A 36 -7.48 -5.61 9.22
C ILE A 36 -7.78 -4.41 8.34
N GLY A 37 -7.67 -4.55 7.01
CA GLY A 37 -7.98 -3.49 6.06
C GLY A 37 -9.44 -3.01 6.17
N SER A 38 -10.40 -3.93 6.28
CA SER A 38 -11.82 -3.63 6.45
C SER A 38 -12.09 -2.93 7.78
N TRP A 39 -11.49 -3.40 8.86
CA TRP A 39 -11.62 -2.78 10.18
C TRP A 39 -11.09 -1.34 10.20
N VAL A 40 -9.98 -1.06 9.53
CA VAL A 40 -9.46 0.30 9.36
C VAL A 40 -10.40 1.13 8.49
N ALA A 41 -10.93 0.57 7.40
CA ALA A 41 -11.86 1.25 6.50
C ALA A 41 -13.12 1.73 7.21
N THR A 42 -13.69 0.94 8.14
CA THR A 42 -14.86 1.37 8.93
C THR A 42 -14.60 2.60 9.80
N ARG A 43 -13.35 2.88 10.12
CA ARG A 43 -12.93 4.04 10.94
C ARG A 43 -12.40 5.21 10.13
N SER A 44 -12.10 5.01 8.85
CA SER A 44 -11.45 5.99 7.98
C SER A 44 -12.24 7.31 7.88
N MET A 45 -13.56 7.22 7.79
CA MET A 45 -14.43 8.40 7.72
C MET A 45 -14.44 9.21 9.03
N ARG A 46 -14.34 8.54 10.19
CA ARG A 46 -14.22 9.22 11.49
C ARG A 46 -12.88 9.95 11.60
N ILE A 47 -11.80 9.32 11.09
CA ILE A 47 -10.46 9.92 11.05
C ILE A 47 -10.46 11.13 10.11
N ARG A 48 -11.06 11.01 8.90
CA ARG A 48 -11.21 12.14 7.97
C ARG A 48 -11.95 13.33 8.60
N ARG A 49 -13.09 13.07 9.27
CA ARG A 49 -13.87 14.14 9.93
C ARG A 49 -13.09 14.85 11.03
N ARG A 50 -12.16 14.14 11.72
CA ARG A 50 -11.37 14.71 12.81
C ARG A 50 -10.11 15.43 12.32
N PHE A 51 -9.44 14.92 11.31
CA PHE A 51 -8.12 15.40 10.88
C PHE A 51 -8.12 16.06 9.49
N GLY A 52 -9.24 15.97 8.76
CA GLY A 52 -9.34 16.41 7.36
C GLY A 52 -8.80 15.38 6.36
N LEU A 53 -9.16 15.57 5.10
CA LEU A 53 -8.83 14.66 4.00
C LEU A 53 -7.31 14.53 3.84
N GLN A 54 -6.62 15.66 3.80
CA GLN A 54 -5.19 15.74 3.56
C GLN A 54 -4.34 15.02 4.62
N LYS A 55 -4.61 15.26 5.90
CA LYS A 55 -3.91 14.60 7.00
C LYS A 55 -4.19 13.08 7.00
N THR A 56 -5.38 12.67 6.55
CA THR A 56 -5.73 11.26 6.38
C THR A 56 -4.87 10.59 5.30
N PHE A 57 -4.62 11.28 4.17
CA PHE A 57 -3.70 10.81 3.16
C PHE A 57 -2.26 10.74 3.65
N LEU A 58 -1.76 11.80 4.30
CA LEU A 58 -0.42 11.82 4.88
C LEU A 58 -0.22 10.67 5.88
N LEU A 59 -1.21 10.43 6.73
CA LEU A 59 -1.19 9.31 7.68
C LEU A 59 -1.18 7.95 6.97
N SER A 60 -1.93 7.80 5.89
CA SER A 60 -1.97 6.58 5.08
C SER A 60 -0.59 6.27 4.46
N VAL A 61 0.05 7.27 3.82
CA VAL A 61 1.38 7.10 3.22
C VAL A 61 2.44 6.87 4.29
N LEU A 62 2.37 7.56 5.42
CA LEU A 62 3.26 7.33 6.56
C LEU A 62 3.14 5.89 7.08
N LEU A 63 1.91 5.41 7.29
CA LEU A 63 1.65 4.04 7.73
C LEU A 63 2.19 3.01 6.73
N GLN A 64 2.02 3.26 5.42
CA GLN A 64 2.59 2.44 4.36
C GLN A 64 4.11 2.33 4.49
N ASN A 65 4.80 3.48 4.65
CA ASN A 65 6.25 3.51 4.80
C ASN A 65 6.71 2.79 6.07
N LEU A 66 6.00 2.96 7.20
CA LEU A 66 6.32 2.27 8.45
C LEU A 66 6.20 0.74 8.35
N ILE A 67 5.25 0.24 7.54
CA ILE A 67 5.08 -1.20 7.31
C ILE A 67 6.21 -1.76 6.44
N PHE A 68 6.65 -1.02 5.41
CA PHE A 68 7.71 -1.47 4.51
C PHE A 68 9.12 -1.23 5.03
N LEU A 69 9.30 -0.30 5.98
CA LEU A 69 10.60 0.01 6.55
C LEU A 69 11.32 -1.25 7.09
N PRO A 70 10.71 -2.04 7.99
CA PRO A 70 11.38 -3.24 8.49
C PRO A 70 11.62 -4.30 7.39
N ALA A 71 10.75 -4.39 6.38
CA ALA A 71 10.94 -5.31 5.27
C ALA A 71 12.13 -4.94 4.37
N ALA A 72 12.53 -3.67 4.34
CA ALA A 72 13.67 -3.20 3.56
C ALA A 72 15.02 -3.51 4.20
N PHE A 73 15.06 -3.66 5.54
CA PHE A 73 16.32 -3.74 6.28
C PHE A 73 16.53 -5.05 7.04
N PHE A 74 15.46 -5.78 7.35
CA PHE A 74 15.54 -6.96 8.21
C PHE A 74 14.85 -8.16 7.57
N LEU A 75 15.53 -9.29 7.53
CA LEU A 75 14.95 -10.60 7.23
C LEU A 75 14.62 -11.29 8.56
N HIS A 76 13.42 -11.06 9.09
CA HIS A 76 13.01 -11.56 10.41
C HIS A 76 11.52 -11.94 10.44
N PRO A 77 11.11 -13.02 11.13
CA PRO A 77 9.69 -13.45 11.20
C PRO A 77 8.73 -12.36 11.70
N ALA A 78 9.18 -11.46 12.58
CA ALA A 78 8.36 -10.36 13.07
C ALA A 78 7.90 -9.42 11.94
N VAL A 79 8.66 -9.31 10.84
CA VAL A 79 8.28 -8.51 9.67
C VAL A 79 7.05 -9.08 8.98
N VAL A 80 6.90 -10.40 8.95
CA VAL A 80 5.69 -11.08 8.41
C VAL A 80 4.45 -10.66 9.19
N ILE A 81 4.56 -10.53 10.51
CA ILE A 81 3.46 -10.04 11.36
C ILE A 81 3.13 -8.59 11.04
N ILE A 82 4.13 -7.74 10.85
CA ILE A 82 3.93 -6.33 10.45
C ILE A 82 3.26 -6.25 9.07
N MET A 83 3.63 -7.14 8.15
CA MET A 83 3.03 -7.22 6.81
C MET A 83 1.54 -7.59 6.82
N LEU A 84 0.99 -8.13 7.91
CA LEU A 84 -0.46 -8.32 8.06
C LEU A 84 -1.22 -6.99 7.97
N PHE A 85 -0.59 -5.88 8.33
CA PHE A 85 -1.19 -4.54 8.28
C PHE A 85 -1.08 -3.84 6.91
N ARG A 86 -0.52 -4.49 5.90
CA ARG A 86 -0.27 -3.88 4.57
C ARG A 86 -1.50 -3.31 3.86
N ASN A 87 -2.71 -3.79 4.18
CA ASN A 87 -3.96 -3.26 3.65
C ASN A 87 -4.56 -2.13 4.50
N ALA A 88 -4.03 -1.86 5.68
CA ALA A 88 -4.52 -0.80 6.56
C ALA A 88 -4.40 0.60 5.90
N PRO A 89 -3.27 0.97 5.24
CA PRO A 89 -3.17 2.24 4.53
C PRO A 89 -4.26 2.40 3.47
N LYS A 90 -4.51 1.36 2.65
CA LYS A 90 -5.56 1.35 1.64
C LYS A 90 -6.94 1.53 2.27
N GLY A 91 -7.23 0.80 3.34
CA GLY A 91 -8.47 0.95 4.11
C GLY A 91 -8.66 2.37 4.62
N LEU A 92 -7.57 3.04 5.01
CA LEU A 92 -7.63 4.38 5.57
C LEU A 92 -8.00 5.46 4.54
N TYR A 93 -7.53 5.37 3.28
CA TYR A 93 -7.75 6.44 2.29
C TYR A 93 -8.87 6.18 1.30
N MET A 94 -9.25 4.93 1.03
CA MET A 94 -10.17 4.60 -0.07
C MET A 94 -11.56 5.22 0.09
N ALA A 95 -12.19 5.10 1.26
CA ALA A 95 -13.51 5.68 1.49
C ALA A 95 -13.48 7.23 1.51
N PRO A 96 -12.53 7.89 2.22
CA PRO A 96 -12.35 9.33 2.15
C PRO A 96 -12.11 9.88 0.73
N LEU A 97 -11.33 9.16 -0.08
CA LEU A 97 -11.08 9.54 -1.48
C LEU A 97 -12.34 9.42 -2.31
N SER A 98 -13.05 8.29 -2.20
CA SER A 98 -14.28 8.06 -2.96
C SER A 98 -15.34 9.11 -2.65
N GLU A 99 -15.49 9.52 -1.38
CA GLU A 99 -16.41 10.58 -1.01
C GLU A 99 -15.98 11.93 -1.61
N ALA A 100 -14.73 12.32 -1.46
CA ALA A 100 -14.22 13.57 -2.00
C ALA A 100 -14.37 13.67 -3.55
N VAL A 101 -14.16 12.55 -4.23
CA VAL A 101 -14.38 12.45 -5.68
C VAL A 101 -15.87 12.59 -6.02
N ASN A 102 -16.73 11.89 -5.28
CA ASN A 102 -18.18 11.92 -5.50
C ASN A 102 -18.80 13.30 -5.30
N GLU A 103 -18.25 14.10 -4.39
CA GLU A 103 -18.68 15.48 -4.14
C GLU A 103 -18.26 16.45 -5.25
N ARG A 104 -17.13 16.19 -5.91
CA ARG A 104 -16.54 17.14 -6.88
C ARG A 104 -16.79 16.79 -8.35
N ILE A 105 -17.16 15.55 -8.66
CA ILE A 105 -17.33 15.07 -10.02
C ILE A 105 -18.81 14.82 -10.30
N SER A 106 -19.31 15.43 -11.40
CA SER A 106 -20.67 15.18 -11.85
C SER A 106 -20.91 13.69 -12.15
N THR A 107 -22.12 13.23 -11.95
CA THR A 107 -22.51 11.83 -12.13
C THR A 107 -22.13 11.28 -13.50
N ASN A 108 -22.24 12.10 -14.55
CA ASN A 108 -21.91 11.71 -15.93
C ASN A 108 -20.41 11.45 -16.16
N LEU A 109 -19.52 12.11 -15.41
CA LEU A 109 -18.07 11.98 -15.55
C LEU A 109 -17.46 10.99 -14.55
N ARG A 110 -18.24 10.53 -13.58
CA ARG A 110 -17.75 9.64 -12.51
C ARG A 110 -17.20 8.32 -13.02
N ALA A 111 -17.91 7.68 -13.98
CA ALA A 111 -17.45 6.43 -14.58
C ALA A 111 -16.14 6.61 -15.33
N THR A 112 -16.00 7.69 -16.09
CA THR A 112 -14.77 8.04 -16.82
C THR A 112 -13.60 8.28 -15.86
N TYR A 113 -13.83 9.02 -14.77
CA TYR A 113 -12.81 9.25 -13.75
C TYR A 113 -12.32 7.95 -13.09
N LEU A 114 -13.25 7.08 -12.68
CA LEU A 114 -12.91 5.79 -12.06
C LEU A 114 -12.14 4.87 -13.03
N SER A 115 -12.53 4.87 -14.32
CA SER A 115 -11.81 4.13 -15.35
C SER A 115 -10.40 4.67 -15.55
N PHE A 116 -10.24 5.99 -15.61
CA PHE A 116 -8.92 6.64 -15.72
C PHE A 116 -8.05 6.37 -14.49
N GLN A 117 -8.60 6.47 -13.30
CA GLN A 117 -7.89 6.14 -12.04
C GLN A 117 -7.42 4.68 -12.04
N SER A 118 -8.28 3.75 -12.47
CA SER A 118 -7.94 2.34 -12.57
C SER A 118 -6.84 2.09 -13.61
N LEU A 119 -6.93 2.73 -14.77
CA LEU A 119 -5.93 2.65 -15.83
C LEU A 119 -4.58 3.20 -15.37
N ALA A 120 -4.56 4.39 -14.76
CA ALA A 120 -3.35 5.00 -14.23
C ALA A 120 -2.68 4.09 -13.18
N GLY A 121 -3.47 3.49 -12.28
CA GLY A 121 -2.96 2.55 -11.30
C GLY A 121 -2.32 1.30 -11.95
N ARG A 122 -2.96 0.73 -12.98
CA ARG A 122 -2.44 -0.44 -13.71
C ARG A 122 -1.17 -0.09 -14.50
N LEU A 123 -1.12 1.07 -15.15
CA LEU A 123 0.07 1.53 -15.87
C LEU A 123 1.24 1.75 -14.92
N THR A 124 1.01 2.43 -13.79
CA THR A 124 2.03 2.63 -12.75
C THR A 124 2.57 1.28 -12.24
N PHE A 125 1.66 0.34 -12.00
CA PHE A 125 2.02 -1.02 -11.58
C PHE A 125 2.83 -1.75 -12.66
N GLY A 126 2.43 -1.66 -13.93
CA GLY A 126 3.15 -2.26 -15.06
C GLY A 126 4.57 -1.70 -15.22
N VAL A 127 4.73 -0.38 -15.15
CA VAL A 127 6.05 0.27 -15.18
C VAL A 127 6.90 -0.18 -14.01
N PHE A 128 6.30 -0.32 -12.83
CA PHE A 128 7.00 -0.80 -11.64
C PHE A 128 7.47 -2.26 -11.81
N LEU A 129 6.63 -3.16 -12.35
CA LEU A 129 7.01 -4.54 -12.64
C LEU A 129 8.16 -4.63 -13.65
N LEU A 130 8.12 -3.80 -14.71
CA LEU A 130 9.21 -3.71 -15.66
C LEU A 130 10.52 -3.28 -14.97
N ALA A 131 10.48 -2.22 -14.18
CA ALA A 131 11.66 -1.78 -13.43
C ALA A 131 12.18 -2.86 -12.48
N GLN A 132 11.29 -3.61 -11.83
CA GLN A 132 11.65 -4.72 -10.96
C GLN A 132 12.30 -5.86 -11.75
N SER A 133 11.80 -6.20 -12.93
CA SER A 133 12.38 -7.27 -13.76
C SER A 133 13.82 -6.99 -14.18
N TYR A 134 14.19 -5.73 -14.39
CA TYR A 134 15.57 -5.33 -14.66
C TYR A 134 16.48 -5.43 -13.43
N THR A 135 15.95 -5.34 -12.23
CA THR A 135 16.76 -5.36 -10.99
C THR A 135 16.97 -6.76 -10.42
N VAL A 136 16.08 -7.70 -10.70
CA VAL A 136 16.10 -9.06 -10.12
C VAL A 136 16.95 -10.05 -10.95
N GLY A 137 17.38 -9.70 -12.18
CA GLY A 137 18.22 -10.58 -13.02
C GLY A 137 17.57 -11.95 -13.27
N ASP A 138 18.38 -13.02 -13.35
CA ASP A 138 18.00 -14.37 -13.75
C ASP A 138 17.09 -15.17 -12.78
N GLY A 139 16.19 -14.51 -12.07
CA GLY A 139 15.08 -15.18 -11.36
C GLY A 139 15.43 -15.80 -9.99
N SER A 140 16.63 -15.61 -9.48
CA SER A 140 16.96 -15.99 -8.11
C SER A 140 16.44 -14.92 -7.13
N THR A 141 15.40 -15.25 -6.38
CA THR A 141 14.92 -14.38 -5.29
C THR A 141 15.89 -14.54 -4.12
N ASP A 142 16.88 -13.67 -4.05
CA ASP A 142 17.79 -13.54 -2.92
C ASP A 142 17.43 -12.35 -2.04
N TRP A 143 17.97 -12.31 -0.83
CA TRP A 143 17.74 -11.23 0.11
C TRP A 143 18.17 -9.85 -0.41
N PRO A 144 19.37 -9.67 -1.03
CA PRO A 144 19.78 -8.40 -1.59
C PRO A 144 18.77 -7.82 -2.58
N SER A 145 18.27 -8.63 -3.52
CA SER A 145 17.27 -8.24 -4.53
C SER A 145 15.94 -7.84 -3.88
N LEU A 146 15.44 -8.63 -2.94
CA LEU A 146 14.21 -8.35 -2.23
C LEU A 146 14.31 -7.07 -1.38
N SER A 147 15.42 -6.89 -0.66
CA SER A 147 15.73 -5.70 0.11
C SER A 147 15.81 -4.45 -0.78
N LEU A 148 16.42 -4.56 -1.97
CA LEU A 148 16.50 -3.47 -2.93
C LEU A 148 15.11 -3.04 -3.42
N ILE A 149 14.25 -3.99 -3.76
CA ILE A 149 12.86 -3.72 -4.15
C ILE A 149 12.11 -3.02 -3.02
N ALA A 150 12.22 -3.51 -1.79
CA ALA A 150 11.58 -2.90 -0.63
C ALA A 150 12.10 -1.46 -0.37
N LYS A 151 13.39 -1.19 -0.58
CA LYS A 151 13.99 0.16 -0.50
C LYS A 151 13.49 1.10 -1.60
N ILE A 152 13.29 0.60 -2.82
CA ILE A 152 12.69 1.38 -3.92
C ILE A 152 11.25 1.77 -3.58
N PHE A 153 10.45 0.85 -3.05
CA PHE A 153 9.10 1.15 -2.58
C PHE A 153 9.09 2.19 -1.45
N LEU A 154 9.99 2.03 -0.48
CA LEU A 154 10.14 2.97 0.62
C LEU A 154 10.54 4.36 0.12
N GLY A 155 11.51 4.45 -0.78
CA GLY A 155 11.94 5.71 -1.41
C GLY A 155 10.82 6.39 -2.18
N GLY A 156 10.08 5.64 -3.00
CA GLY A 156 8.90 6.14 -3.73
C GLY A 156 7.80 6.62 -2.78
N GLY A 157 7.54 5.87 -1.72
CA GLY A 157 6.58 6.25 -0.68
C GLY A 157 6.99 7.53 0.08
N MET A 158 8.27 7.66 0.42
CA MET A 158 8.82 8.87 1.06
C MET A 158 8.74 10.08 0.14
N MET A 159 9.08 9.91 -1.13
CA MET A 159 8.94 10.98 -2.13
C MET A 159 7.47 11.41 -2.29
N GLY A 160 6.55 10.46 -2.38
CA GLY A 160 5.11 10.73 -2.41
C GLY A 160 4.63 11.49 -1.17
N TRP A 161 5.12 11.11 0.01
CA TRP A 161 4.80 11.79 1.27
C TRP A 161 5.30 13.24 1.29
N VAL A 162 6.54 13.50 0.84
CA VAL A 162 7.08 14.85 0.72
C VAL A 162 6.29 15.68 -0.30
N LEU A 163 5.94 15.12 -1.46
CA LEU A 163 5.10 15.80 -2.45
C LEU A 163 3.73 16.16 -1.88
N LEU A 164 3.10 15.25 -1.14
CA LEU A 164 1.84 15.53 -0.45
C LEU A 164 1.99 16.64 0.59
N LEU A 165 3.08 16.70 1.34
CA LEU A 165 3.36 17.78 2.28
C LEU A 165 3.55 19.13 1.58
N LEU A 166 4.23 19.14 0.45
CA LEU A 166 4.46 20.38 -0.33
C LEU A 166 3.14 20.89 -0.95
N THR A 167 2.35 19.99 -1.54
CA THR A 167 1.04 20.35 -2.11
C THR A 167 0.01 20.71 -1.05
N ALA A 168 0.21 20.22 0.17
CA ALA A 168 -0.61 20.53 1.33
C ALA A 168 -0.75 22.04 1.59
N ARG A 169 0.33 22.77 1.34
CA ARG A 169 0.37 24.22 1.55
C ARG A 169 -0.42 25.01 0.50
N PHE A 170 -0.75 24.38 -0.63
CA PHE A 170 -1.45 25.03 -1.74
C PHE A 170 -2.94 24.71 -1.80
N VAL A 171 -3.38 23.66 -1.11
CA VAL A 171 -4.78 23.25 -1.02
C VAL A 171 -5.31 23.68 0.34
N GLU A 172 -5.52 24.98 0.57
CA GLU A 172 -6.39 25.43 1.62
C GLU A 172 -7.79 24.89 1.32
N GLU A 173 -8.29 24.04 2.19
CA GLU A 173 -9.71 23.62 2.15
C GLU A 173 -10.55 24.89 2.32
N LYS A 174 -11.22 25.30 1.24
CA LYS A 174 -12.28 26.29 1.35
C LYS A 174 -13.26 25.76 2.40
N PRO A 175 -13.52 26.49 3.47
CA PRO A 175 -14.47 26.02 4.49
C PRO A 175 -15.78 25.69 3.79
N PRO A 176 -16.50 24.64 4.18
CA PRO A 176 -17.83 24.37 3.67
C PRO A 176 -18.66 25.62 3.91
N ASP A 177 -19.21 26.18 2.84
CA ASP A 177 -20.04 27.37 2.88
C ASP A 177 -21.11 27.14 3.96
N SER A 178 -21.05 27.96 5.00
CA SER A 178 -21.99 28.04 6.13
C SER A 178 -23.37 28.49 5.65
#